data_eccd6d9e4260071c5b8f0092e5d960d3
#
_entry.id   eccd6d9e4260071c5b8f0092e5d960d3
#
_cell.length_a   1.000
_cell.length_b   1.000
_cell.length_c   1.000
_cell.angle_alpha   90.00
_cell.angle_beta   90.00
_cell.angle_gamma   90.00
#
_symmetry.space_group_name_H-M   'P 1'
#
loop_
_entity.id
_entity.type
_entity.pdbx_description
1 polymer ?
#
loop_
_entity_poly.entity_id
_entity_poly.type
_entity_poly.pdbx_seq_one_letter_code
_entity_poly.pdbx_strand_id
1 'polypeptide(L)'
;MSLETRRDAIRSKKPDLFISIHCDAADTSSAMGTTGFYYTPYSYGLADSIHDRLVSTWRDQIYKGTSVTVSKIDRGTRFYPFRVNRVQECPSVLIEYGFITNANDRKALQDGAKQDLLAQATVDGIKDFLKARG
;
A
#
# COMPACT_ATOMS: atom_id res chain seq x y z
N MET A 1 0.80 3.81 20.07
CA MET A 1 2.25 4.01 19.74
C MET A 1 2.34 5.29 18.89
N SER A 2 3.15 6.26 19.30
CA SER A 2 3.31 7.52 18.57
C SER A 2 4.06 7.31 17.25
N LEU A 3 3.96 8.28 16.31
CA LEU A 3 4.71 8.23 15.05
C LEU A 3 6.23 8.25 15.27
N GLU A 4 6.68 8.94 16.30
CA GLU A 4 8.10 8.97 16.71
C GLU A 4 8.56 7.60 17.21
N THR A 5 7.79 6.98 18.08
CA THR A 5 8.07 5.61 18.58
C THR A 5 8.17 4.61 17.42
N ARG A 6 7.31 4.72 16.38
CA ARG A 6 7.38 3.85 15.20
C ARG A 6 8.67 4.05 14.42
N ARG A 7 9.05 5.31 14.19
CA ARG A 7 10.31 5.65 13.51
C ARG A 7 11.53 5.14 14.28
N ASP A 8 11.55 5.33 15.60
CA ASP A 8 12.64 4.89 16.45
C ASP A 8 12.73 3.36 16.52
N ALA A 9 11.59 2.66 16.49
CA ALA A 9 11.55 1.21 16.38
C ALA A 9 12.15 0.71 15.07
N ILE A 10 11.91 1.39 13.93
CA ILE A 10 12.53 1.05 12.65
C ILE A 10 14.05 1.17 12.77
N ARG A 11 14.56 2.29 13.30
CA ARG A 11 15.98 2.54 13.46
C ARG A 11 16.68 1.53 14.38
N SER A 12 16.03 1.20 15.50
CA SER A 12 16.60 0.26 16.48
C SER A 12 16.60 -1.19 15.99
N LYS A 13 15.60 -1.60 15.23
CA LYS A 13 15.48 -2.99 14.73
C LYS A 13 16.29 -3.24 13.45
N LYS A 14 16.72 -2.19 12.75
CA LYS A 14 17.51 -2.27 11.51
C LYS A 14 16.92 -3.26 10.50
N PRO A 15 15.65 -3.13 10.11
CA PRO A 15 15.03 -4.03 9.14
C PRO A 15 15.62 -3.81 7.74
N ASP A 16 15.54 -4.83 6.88
CA ASP A 16 15.96 -4.72 5.48
C ASP A 16 14.99 -3.85 4.66
N LEU A 17 13.70 -3.82 5.06
CA LEU A 17 12.68 -2.95 4.50
C LEU A 17 11.55 -2.72 5.53
N PHE A 18 10.79 -1.64 5.33
CA PHE A 18 9.66 -1.29 6.20
C PHE A 18 8.42 -0.95 5.38
N ILE A 19 7.28 -1.52 5.78
CA ILE A 19 5.99 -1.28 5.14
C ILE A 19 4.98 -0.89 6.20
N SER A 20 4.35 0.27 6.03
CA SER A 20 3.24 0.74 6.84
C SER A 20 1.94 0.57 6.06
N ILE A 21 1.05 -0.28 6.54
CA ILE A 21 -0.22 -0.60 5.89
C ILE A 21 -1.34 0.20 6.54
N HIS A 22 -2.11 0.91 5.72
CA HIS A 22 -3.21 1.77 6.12
C HIS A 22 -4.45 1.55 5.28
N CYS A 23 -5.57 2.03 5.78
CA CYS A 23 -6.80 2.26 5.03
C CYS A 23 -7.10 3.74 5.04
N ASP A 24 -7.23 4.34 3.86
CA ASP A 24 -7.41 5.77 3.67
C ASP A 24 -8.84 6.24 3.99
N ALA A 25 -9.00 7.52 4.16
CA ALA A 25 -10.28 8.18 4.34
C ALA A 25 -10.30 9.51 3.58
N ALA A 26 -11.44 9.84 3.00
CA ALA A 26 -11.65 11.10 2.30
C ALA A 26 -12.96 11.75 2.73
N ASP A 27 -13.09 13.07 2.51
CA ASP A 27 -14.33 13.82 2.77
C ASP A 27 -15.47 13.37 1.84
N THR A 28 -15.14 12.84 0.67
CA THR A 28 -16.11 12.29 -0.28
C THR A 28 -16.12 10.74 -0.22
N SER A 29 -17.33 10.16 -0.22
CA SER A 29 -17.53 8.72 -0.27
C SER A 29 -17.23 8.09 -1.65
N SER A 30 -17.01 8.90 -2.68
CA SER A 30 -16.67 8.44 -4.03
C SER A 30 -15.21 8.08 -4.22
N ALA A 31 -14.30 8.56 -3.35
CA ALA A 31 -12.90 8.19 -3.40
C ALA A 31 -12.72 6.71 -3.08
N MET A 32 -11.99 5.99 -3.93
CA MET A 32 -11.75 4.56 -3.82
C MET A 32 -10.40 4.18 -4.42
N GLY A 33 -9.97 2.93 -4.18
CA GLY A 33 -8.76 2.36 -4.76
C GLY A 33 -7.53 2.47 -3.86
N THR A 34 -6.40 2.01 -4.37
CA THR A 34 -5.14 1.85 -3.64
C THR A 34 -4.07 2.85 -4.07
N THR A 35 -3.19 3.21 -3.15
CA THR A 35 -2.09 4.16 -3.37
C THR A 35 -0.82 3.64 -2.68
N GLY A 36 0.31 3.70 -3.37
CA GLY A 36 1.64 3.49 -2.76
C GLY A 36 2.34 4.83 -2.52
N PHE A 37 2.94 5.02 -1.35
CA PHE A 37 3.67 6.23 -1.01
C PHE A 37 5.13 5.93 -0.67
N TYR A 38 6.03 6.72 -1.23
CA TYR A 38 7.46 6.69 -0.96
C TYR A 38 8.00 8.09 -0.65
N TYR A 39 9.17 8.16 -0.05
CA TYR A 39 9.90 9.41 0.19
C TYR A 39 11.29 9.38 -0.43
N THR A 40 12.07 8.34 -0.18
CA THR A 40 13.41 8.21 -0.74
C THR A 40 13.38 7.59 -2.14
N PRO A 41 14.25 7.99 -3.09
CA PRO A 41 14.27 7.41 -4.44
C PRO A 41 14.42 5.89 -4.45
N TYR A 42 15.21 5.33 -3.55
CA TYR A 42 15.41 3.87 -3.47
C TYR A 42 14.22 3.11 -2.85
N SER A 43 13.23 3.80 -2.28
CA SER A 43 11.96 3.22 -1.83
C SER A 43 10.89 3.17 -2.92
N TYR A 44 11.06 3.92 -4.02
CA TYR A 44 10.07 3.97 -5.11
C TYR A 44 9.75 2.57 -5.65
N GLY A 45 10.77 1.79 -6.01
CA GLY A 45 10.58 0.45 -6.57
C GLY A 45 9.80 -0.49 -5.66
N LEU A 46 9.99 -0.41 -4.34
CA LEU A 46 9.22 -1.18 -3.37
C LEU A 46 7.75 -0.75 -3.36
N ALA A 47 7.48 0.55 -3.31
CA ALA A 47 6.12 1.09 -3.33
C ALA A 47 5.39 0.72 -4.62
N ASP A 48 6.07 0.86 -5.76
CA ASP A 48 5.53 0.61 -7.09
C ASP A 48 5.21 -0.87 -7.32
N SER A 49 6.14 -1.77 -6.98
CA SER A 49 5.92 -3.21 -7.10
C SER A 49 4.75 -3.71 -6.24
N ILE A 50 4.61 -3.21 -5.01
CA ILE A 50 3.47 -3.54 -4.16
C ILE A 50 2.19 -2.95 -4.75
N HIS A 51 2.22 -1.70 -5.20
CA HIS A 51 1.05 -1.01 -5.77
C HIS A 51 0.52 -1.75 -7.01
N ASP A 52 1.38 -2.16 -7.93
CA ASP A 52 1.00 -2.91 -9.13
C ASP A 52 0.26 -4.22 -8.78
N ARG A 53 0.75 -4.95 -7.79
CA ARG A 53 0.10 -6.18 -7.32
C ARG A 53 -1.25 -5.92 -6.66
N LEU A 54 -1.37 -4.84 -5.89
CA LEU A 54 -2.64 -4.43 -5.29
C LEU A 54 -3.66 -4.02 -6.35
N VAL A 55 -3.27 -3.21 -7.33
CA VAL A 55 -4.15 -2.81 -8.44
C VAL A 55 -4.67 -4.04 -9.17
N SER A 56 -3.79 -4.98 -9.51
CA SER A 56 -4.18 -6.23 -10.17
C SER A 56 -5.15 -7.05 -9.32
N THR A 57 -4.92 -7.15 -8.02
CA THR A 57 -5.80 -7.88 -7.08
C THR A 57 -7.17 -7.23 -6.97
N TRP A 58 -7.23 -5.90 -6.81
CA TRP A 58 -8.49 -5.17 -6.81
C TRP A 58 -9.27 -5.35 -8.10
N ARG A 59 -8.61 -5.21 -9.26
CA ARG A 59 -9.23 -5.34 -10.59
C ARG A 59 -9.73 -6.75 -10.86
N ASP A 60 -8.89 -7.76 -10.67
CA ASP A 60 -9.11 -9.11 -11.19
C ASP A 60 -9.82 -10.04 -10.21
N GLN A 61 -9.81 -9.72 -8.91
CA GLN A 61 -10.37 -10.57 -7.88
C GLN A 61 -11.45 -9.89 -7.04
N ILE A 62 -11.27 -8.63 -6.64
CA ILE A 62 -12.21 -7.94 -5.75
C ILE A 62 -13.33 -7.27 -6.53
N TYR A 63 -13.00 -6.49 -7.56
CA TYR A 63 -13.97 -5.79 -8.41
C TYR A 63 -14.30 -6.50 -9.73
N LYS A 64 -13.86 -7.75 -9.86
CA LYS A 64 -14.15 -8.56 -11.04
C LYS A 64 -15.65 -8.64 -11.29
N GLY A 65 -16.07 -8.37 -12.53
CA GLY A 65 -17.48 -8.43 -12.92
C GLY A 65 -18.32 -7.21 -12.50
N THR A 66 -17.70 -6.18 -11.92
CA THR A 66 -18.35 -4.90 -11.59
C THR A 66 -18.08 -3.85 -12.69
N SER A 67 -18.75 -2.71 -12.59
CA SER A 67 -18.52 -1.55 -13.47
C SER A 67 -17.34 -0.66 -13.03
N VAL A 68 -16.61 -1.05 -11.97
CA VAL A 68 -15.47 -0.27 -11.47
C VAL A 68 -14.30 -0.37 -12.45
N THR A 69 -13.82 0.77 -12.91
CA THR A 69 -12.71 0.87 -13.86
C THR A 69 -11.36 0.90 -13.16
N VAL A 70 -10.29 0.47 -13.84
CA VAL A 70 -8.92 0.51 -13.30
C VAL A 70 -8.52 1.93 -12.90
N SER A 71 -8.93 2.95 -13.64
CA SER A 71 -8.65 4.36 -13.31
C SER A 71 -9.21 4.83 -11.96
N LYS A 72 -10.21 4.14 -11.42
CA LYS A 72 -10.73 4.40 -10.06
C LYS A 72 -9.97 3.63 -8.99
N ILE A 73 -9.41 2.48 -9.34
CA ILE A 73 -8.67 1.61 -8.43
C ILE A 73 -7.22 2.08 -8.29
N ASP A 74 -6.59 2.41 -9.42
CA ASP A 74 -5.18 2.81 -9.50
C ASP A 74 -5.04 4.30 -9.20
N ARG A 75 -4.57 4.60 -8.00
CA ARG A 75 -4.28 5.98 -7.56
C ARG A 75 -2.79 6.32 -7.67
N GLY A 76 -1.99 5.39 -8.18
CA GLY A 76 -0.58 5.58 -8.47
C GLY A 76 0.37 5.38 -7.29
N THR A 77 1.64 5.42 -7.63
CA THR A 77 2.76 5.45 -6.69
C THR A 77 3.22 6.90 -6.55
N ARG A 78 3.17 7.46 -5.34
CA ARG A 78 3.29 8.90 -5.10
C ARG A 78 4.39 9.24 -4.10
N PHE A 79 5.06 10.33 -4.34
CA PHE A 79 5.93 10.95 -3.36
C PHE A 79 5.10 11.65 -2.28
N TYR A 80 5.35 11.29 -1.01
CA TYR A 80 4.81 12.03 0.13
C TYR A 80 5.65 11.79 1.40
N PRO A 81 5.99 12.85 2.18
CA PRO A 81 6.90 12.75 3.32
C PRO A 81 6.18 12.37 4.63
N PHE A 82 5.53 11.21 4.68
CA PHE A 82 5.05 10.67 5.95
C PHE A 82 6.22 10.40 6.91
N ARG A 83 5.98 10.49 8.22
CA ARG A 83 7.05 10.24 9.21
C ARG A 83 7.69 8.86 9.07
N VAL A 84 6.88 7.84 8.82
CA VAL A 84 7.35 6.45 8.73
C VAL A 84 8.16 6.17 7.46
N ASN A 85 7.86 6.82 6.34
CA ASN A 85 8.59 6.59 5.09
C ASN A 85 9.76 7.56 4.86
N ARG A 86 9.97 8.54 5.77
CA ARG A 86 11.18 9.40 5.78
C ARG A 86 12.40 8.73 6.40
N VAL A 87 12.27 7.49 6.84
CA VAL A 87 13.40 6.68 7.33
C VAL A 87 14.34 6.38 6.16
N GLN A 88 15.64 6.61 6.36
CA GLN A 88 16.66 6.45 5.33
C GLN A 88 17.51 5.19 5.50
N GLU A 89 17.37 4.50 6.60
CA GLU A 89 18.14 3.31 6.95
C GLU A 89 17.76 2.08 6.15
N CYS A 90 16.54 2.05 5.57
CA CYS A 90 16.06 0.99 4.69
C CYS A 90 14.97 1.52 3.75
N PRO A 91 14.65 0.80 2.65
CA PRO A 91 13.46 1.10 1.86
C PRO A 91 12.21 1.11 2.75
N SER A 92 11.50 2.26 2.77
CA SER A 92 10.38 2.49 3.69
C SER A 92 9.21 3.08 2.92
N VAL A 93 8.06 2.43 2.98
CA VAL A 93 6.86 2.80 2.22
C VAL A 93 5.62 2.81 3.10
N LEU A 94 4.61 3.60 2.69
CA LEU A 94 3.27 3.56 3.25
C LEU A 94 2.31 3.16 2.13
N ILE A 95 1.48 2.16 2.39
CA ILE A 95 0.53 1.64 1.42
C ILE A 95 -0.88 1.85 1.95
N GLU A 96 -1.71 2.53 1.17
CA GLU A 96 -3.15 2.65 1.41
C GLU A 96 -3.86 1.55 0.62
N TYR A 97 -4.45 0.58 1.33
CA TYR A 97 -5.12 -0.57 0.71
C TYR A 97 -6.42 -0.19 0.00
N GLY A 98 -7.11 0.82 0.49
CA GLY A 98 -8.39 1.30 -0.02
C GLY A 98 -8.99 2.32 0.92
N PHE A 99 -10.20 2.82 0.62
CA PHE A 99 -10.88 3.88 1.38
C PHE A 99 -11.96 3.32 2.31
N ILE A 100 -11.82 3.51 3.61
CA ILE A 100 -12.87 3.16 4.57
C ILE A 100 -14.13 4.01 4.42
N THR A 101 -14.02 5.18 3.82
CA THR A 101 -15.14 6.08 3.53
C THR A 101 -15.93 5.69 2.28
N ASN A 102 -15.39 4.82 1.43
CA ASN A 102 -16.09 4.23 0.29
C ASN A 102 -16.78 2.92 0.70
N ALA A 103 -18.07 2.76 0.43
CA ALA A 103 -18.85 1.60 0.88
C ALA A 103 -18.34 0.28 0.29
N ASN A 104 -17.92 0.28 -0.99
CA ASN A 104 -17.44 -0.93 -1.67
C ASN A 104 -16.04 -1.32 -1.19
N ASP A 105 -15.12 -0.36 -1.10
CA ASP A 105 -13.78 -0.60 -0.54
C ASP A 105 -13.89 -1.10 0.91
N ARG A 106 -14.69 -0.42 1.74
CA ARG A 106 -14.89 -0.80 3.15
C ARG A 106 -15.40 -2.23 3.29
N LYS A 107 -16.38 -2.63 2.46
CA LYS A 107 -16.91 -3.99 2.47
C LYS A 107 -15.82 -5.02 2.16
N ALA A 108 -14.96 -4.73 1.20
CA ALA A 108 -13.82 -5.60 0.86
C ALA A 108 -12.77 -5.61 1.98
N LEU A 109 -12.44 -4.46 2.56
CA LEU A 109 -11.46 -4.33 3.63
C LEU A 109 -11.89 -5.02 4.94
N GLN A 110 -13.20 -5.24 5.13
CA GLN A 110 -13.78 -5.98 6.26
C GLN A 110 -13.92 -7.49 6.01
N ASP A 111 -13.72 -7.95 4.78
CA ASP A 111 -13.84 -9.36 4.38
C ASP A 111 -12.50 -10.07 4.55
N GLY A 112 -12.44 -11.09 5.41
CA GLY A 112 -11.21 -11.81 5.74
C GLY A 112 -10.53 -12.45 4.53
N ALA A 113 -11.31 -13.04 3.61
CA ALA A 113 -10.75 -13.65 2.39
C ALA A 113 -10.12 -12.59 1.48
N LYS A 114 -10.69 -11.38 1.41
CA LYS A 114 -10.14 -10.28 0.62
C LYS A 114 -8.93 -9.64 1.31
N GLN A 115 -8.92 -9.61 2.65
CA GLN A 115 -7.72 -9.22 3.39
C GLN A 115 -6.54 -10.14 3.08
N ASP A 116 -6.76 -11.46 3.00
CA ASP A 116 -5.73 -12.43 2.63
C ASP A 116 -5.21 -12.20 1.21
N LEU A 117 -6.09 -11.89 0.25
CA LEU A 117 -5.69 -11.53 -1.13
C LEU A 117 -4.82 -10.27 -1.16
N LEU A 118 -5.18 -9.23 -0.41
CA LEU A 118 -4.40 -7.99 -0.33
C LEU A 118 -3.05 -8.20 0.37
N ALA A 119 -3.02 -9.00 1.42
CA ALA A 119 -1.79 -9.39 2.10
C ALA A 119 -0.86 -10.19 1.16
N GLN A 120 -1.40 -11.14 0.42
CA GLN A 120 -0.64 -11.92 -0.57
C GLN A 120 -0.09 -11.02 -1.68
N ALA A 121 -0.88 -10.08 -2.20
CA ALA A 121 -0.44 -9.09 -3.18
C ALA A 121 0.75 -8.27 -2.66
N THR A 122 0.72 -7.88 -1.39
CA THR A 122 1.82 -7.15 -0.74
C THR A 122 3.09 -8.01 -0.71
N VAL A 123 2.99 -9.27 -0.30
CA VAL A 123 4.13 -10.21 -0.28
C VAL A 123 4.69 -10.42 -1.69
N ASP A 124 3.84 -10.60 -2.68
CA ASP A 124 4.27 -10.78 -4.07
C ASP A 124 4.96 -9.53 -4.63
N GLY A 125 4.47 -8.34 -4.30
CA GLY A 125 5.14 -7.08 -4.65
C GLY A 125 6.52 -6.93 -4.00
N ILE A 126 6.67 -7.35 -2.74
CA ILE A 126 7.99 -7.40 -2.07
C ILE A 126 8.92 -8.36 -2.81
N LYS A 127 8.46 -9.54 -3.18
CA LYS A 127 9.26 -10.52 -3.94
C LYS A 127 9.70 -9.97 -5.30
N ASP A 128 8.81 -9.28 -6.01
CA ASP A 128 9.13 -8.65 -7.29
C ASP A 128 10.22 -7.59 -7.13
N PHE A 129 10.10 -6.74 -6.11
CA PHE A 129 11.13 -5.74 -5.78
C PHE A 129 12.49 -6.39 -5.47
N LEU A 130 12.51 -7.44 -4.66
CA LEU A 130 13.76 -8.12 -4.32
C LEU A 130 14.40 -8.81 -5.53
N LYS A 131 13.60 -9.41 -6.41
CA LYS A 131 14.10 -9.98 -7.68
C LYS A 131 14.72 -8.94 -8.60
N ALA A 132 14.12 -7.76 -8.70
CA ALA A 132 14.63 -6.68 -9.55
C ALA A 132 15.97 -6.12 -9.05
N ARG A 133 16.30 -6.28 -7.77
CA ARG A 133 17.57 -5.86 -7.16
C ARG A 133 18.68 -6.91 -7.25
N GLY A 134 18.30 -8.16 -7.35
CA GLY A 134 19.23 -9.30 -7.49
C GLY A 134 19.72 -9.43 -8.91
#